data_25b29840a512868d496305f3c4f2bcc4
#
_entry.id   25b29840a512868d496305f3c4f2bcc4
#
_cell.length_a   1.000
_cell.length_b   1.000
_cell.length_c   1.000
_cell.angle_alpha   90.00
_cell.angle_beta   90.00
_cell.angle_gamma   90.00
#
_symmetry.space_group_name_H-M   'P 1'
#
loop_
_entity.id
_entity.type
_entity.pdbx_description
1 polymer ?
#
loop_
_entity_poly.entity_id
_entity_poly.type
_entity_poly.pdbx_seq_one_letter_code
_entity_poly.pdbx_strand_id
1 'polypeptide(L)'
;MKNIYFFLFLVFISSCGGGGGGGSEAVPQNNPPTITNSTFTFSVLENQNLAFVLQASDPDGDSITFQITGGSDQSSFTINNSGQVLFLSSPDYENPSDANLDNSYEVTIRAFDGNLYSSSYDFTVNITNDESDDGSNNSSAVCTDQAESTSYCTIDWDNLEREFYVVFP
;
A
#
# COMPACT_ATOMS: atom_id res chain seq x y z
N MET A 1 -6.02 -22.51 27.73
CA MET A 1 -5.39 -22.14 29.00
C MET A 1 -4.66 -20.83 28.75
N LYS A 2 -5.19 -19.73 29.29
CA LYS A 2 -4.63 -18.37 29.10
C LYS A 2 -3.64 -18.12 30.22
N ASN A 3 -2.37 -17.96 29.90
CA ASN A 3 -1.37 -17.51 30.87
C ASN A 3 -1.46 -15.99 30.99
N ILE A 4 -2.02 -15.56 32.11
CA ILE A 4 -2.00 -14.17 32.54
C ILE A 4 -0.72 -13.97 33.32
N TYR A 5 0.25 -13.27 32.75
CA TYR A 5 1.43 -12.82 33.48
C TYR A 5 1.03 -11.59 34.29
N PHE A 6 0.83 -11.80 35.60
CA PHE A 6 0.64 -10.75 36.57
C PHE A 6 2.02 -10.17 36.92
N PHE A 7 2.32 -8.99 36.40
CA PHE A 7 3.54 -8.26 36.77
C PHE A 7 3.30 -7.65 38.16
N LEU A 8 3.87 -8.26 39.18
CA LEU A 8 3.84 -7.75 40.54
C LEU A 8 4.85 -6.60 40.65
N PHE A 9 4.33 -5.38 40.68
CA PHE A 9 5.13 -4.18 40.90
C PHE A 9 5.49 -4.12 42.39
N LEU A 10 6.73 -4.51 42.74
CA LEU A 10 7.25 -4.41 44.11
C LEU A 10 7.68 -2.97 44.35
N VAL A 11 6.83 -2.20 45.01
CA VAL A 11 7.21 -0.86 45.50
C VAL A 11 8.08 -1.02 46.73
N PHE A 12 9.39 -0.84 46.59
CA PHE A 12 10.30 -0.65 47.72
C PHE A 12 10.19 0.79 48.21
N ILE A 13 9.42 1.02 49.26
CA ILE A 13 9.53 2.27 50.03
C ILE A 13 10.73 2.11 50.96
N SER A 14 11.89 2.59 50.52
CA SER A 14 13.04 2.79 51.42
C SER A 14 12.91 4.15 52.07
N SER A 15 12.62 4.13 53.35
CA SER A 15 12.59 5.30 54.24
C SER A 15 14.00 5.75 54.61
N CYS A 16 14.21 7.03 54.49
CA CYS A 16 14.96 7.92 55.34
C CYS A 16 16.47 8.02 55.24
N GLY A 17 16.91 9.23 55.13
CA GLY A 17 18.23 9.72 55.60
C GLY A 17 18.83 10.81 54.75
N GLY A 18 18.64 12.07 55.21
CA GLY A 18 19.06 13.32 54.66
C GLY A 18 20.47 13.36 54.05
N GLY A 19 20.55 14.06 52.92
CA GLY A 19 21.76 14.47 52.26
C GLY A 19 21.40 15.14 50.94
N GLY A 20 21.40 16.47 50.90
CA GLY A 20 21.11 17.23 49.69
C GLY A 20 22.07 16.91 48.57
N GLY A 21 21.59 16.25 47.59
CA GLY A 21 22.17 16.11 46.26
C GLY A 21 21.00 16.14 45.31
N GLY A 22 20.76 17.30 44.67
CA GLY A 22 19.77 17.43 43.60
C GLY A 22 20.23 16.58 42.42
N GLY A 23 19.91 15.28 42.48
CA GLY A 23 19.91 14.45 41.32
C GLY A 23 18.74 14.89 40.45
N SER A 24 19.02 15.72 39.45
CA SER A 24 18.07 15.91 38.35
C SER A 24 17.89 14.54 37.72
N GLU A 25 16.79 13.85 38.08
CA GLU A 25 16.39 12.67 37.33
C GLU A 25 16.20 13.17 35.90
N ALA A 26 17.04 12.64 34.99
CA ALA A 26 16.89 12.94 33.58
C ALA A 26 15.49 12.43 33.17
N VAL A 27 14.62 13.37 32.83
CA VAL A 27 13.34 13.02 32.19
C VAL A 27 13.67 12.20 30.95
N PRO A 28 13.10 11.02 30.78
CA PRO A 28 13.31 10.23 29.54
C PRO A 28 13.06 11.13 28.35
N GLN A 29 14.05 11.24 27.48
CA GLN A 29 13.93 12.07 26.28
C GLN A 29 13.17 11.24 25.24
N ASN A 30 12.04 11.78 24.77
CA ASN A 30 11.31 11.18 23.66
C ASN A 30 12.11 11.26 22.36
N ASN A 31 12.19 10.17 21.62
CA ASN A 31 12.83 10.07 20.32
C ASN A 31 11.78 9.92 19.23
N PRO A 32 11.97 10.51 18.04
CA PRO A 32 10.97 10.40 16.98
C PRO A 32 10.89 8.98 16.40
N PRO A 33 9.71 8.57 15.90
CA PRO A 33 9.53 7.30 15.19
C PRO A 33 10.30 7.31 13.87
N THR A 34 10.49 6.14 13.31
CA THR A 34 11.14 5.95 12.01
C THR A 34 10.32 5.01 11.13
N ILE A 35 10.08 5.40 9.87
CA ILE A 35 9.51 4.50 8.85
C ILE A 35 10.58 3.50 8.44
N THR A 36 10.24 2.20 8.49
CA THR A 36 11.18 1.08 8.31
C THR A 36 10.91 0.24 7.06
N ASN A 37 10.06 0.72 6.16
CA ASN A 37 9.83 0.04 4.88
C ASN A 37 11.17 -0.20 4.14
N SER A 38 11.35 -1.40 3.61
CA SER A 38 12.56 -1.77 2.85
C SER A 38 12.53 -1.27 1.40
N THR A 39 11.35 -0.89 0.91
CA THR A 39 11.14 -0.28 -0.41
C THR A 39 10.19 0.89 -0.30
N PHE A 40 10.36 1.86 -1.18
CA PHE A 40 9.53 3.04 -1.33
C PHE A 40 8.80 3.08 -2.68
N THR A 41 8.97 2.03 -3.48
CA THR A 41 8.26 1.84 -4.75
C THR A 41 7.53 0.51 -4.71
N PHE A 42 6.25 0.55 -5.04
CA PHE A 42 5.34 -0.60 -5.06
C PHE A 42 4.72 -0.75 -6.43
N SER A 43 4.37 -1.98 -6.79
CA SER A 43 3.55 -2.27 -7.97
C SER A 43 2.25 -2.92 -7.49
N VAL A 44 1.13 -2.41 -7.96
CA VAL A 44 -0.21 -2.83 -7.57
C VAL A 44 -1.01 -3.10 -8.84
N LEU A 45 -1.71 -4.23 -8.87
CA LEU A 45 -2.65 -4.50 -9.95
C LEU A 45 -3.79 -3.48 -9.85
N GLU A 46 -4.26 -3.00 -10.97
CA GLU A 46 -5.44 -2.14 -11.00
C GLU A 46 -6.66 -2.78 -10.31
N ASN A 47 -7.75 -2.02 -10.11
CA ASN A 47 -8.95 -2.46 -9.41
C ASN A 47 -8.73 -2.85 -7.93
N GLN A 48 -7.52 -2.66 -7.39
CA GLN A 48 -7.20 -2.90 -5.98
C GLN A 48 -7.23 -1.59 -5.19
N ASN A 49 -7.85 -1.62 -4.00
CA ASN A 49 -7.87 -0.46 -3.12
C ASN A 49 -6.63 -0.36 -2.23
N LEU A 50 -5.99 -1.48 -1.89
CA LEU A 50 -4.79 -1.47 -1.05
C LEU A 50 -3.57 -1.12 -1.90
N ALA A 51 -2.98 0.05 -1.64
CA ALA A 51 -1.74 0.45 -2.29
C ALA A 51 -0.52 -0.24 -1.67
N PHE A 52 -0.30 -0.08 -0.36
CA PHE A 52 0.78 -0.72 0.38
C PHE A 52 0.56 -0.62 1.90
N VAL A 53 1.47 -1.23 2.67
CA VAL A 53 1.45 -1.17 4.14
C VAL A 53 2.72 -0.49 4.64
N LEU A 54 2.54 0.53 5.49
CA LEU A 54 3.63 1.20 6.18
C LEU A 54 4.14 0.37 7.34
N GLN A 55 5.44 0.38 7.50
CA GLN A 55 6.15 -0.18 8.64
C GLN A 55 6.90 0.94 9.35
N ALA A 56 6.79 1.01 10.65
CA ALA A 56 7.49 1.99 11.45
C ALA A 56 7.85 1.41 12.82
N SER A 57 8.88 1.98 13.43
CA SER A 57 9.27 1.66 14.80
C SER A 57 9.54 2.94 15.57
N ASP A 58 9.27 2.89 16.87
CA ASP A 58 9.59 3.95 17.80
C ASP A 58 10.61 3.43 18.82
N PRO A 59 11.70 4.20 19.10
CA PRO A 59 12.73 3.77 20.05
C PRO A 59 12.25 3.69 21.49
N ASP A 60 11.24 4.46 21.86
CA ASP A 60 10.67 4.53 23.22
C ASP A 60 9.47 3.58 23.37
N GLY A 61 9.00 3.00 22.28
CA GLY A 61 7.89 2.07 22.23
C GLY A 61 6.52 2.76 22.22
N ASP A 62 6.48 4.03 21.82
CA ASP A 62 5.26 4.80 21.74
C ASP A 62 4.36 4.37 20.57
N SER A 63 3.07 4.67 20.68
CA SER A 63 2.10 4.35 19.65
C SER A 63 2.27 5.25 18.42
N ILE A 64 2.43 4.64 17.25
CA ILE A 64 2.67 5.35 16.00
C ILE A 64 1.37 5.57 15.23
N THR A 65 1.20 6.77 14.70
CA THR A 65 0.21 7.13 13.70
C THR A 65 0.90 7.67 12.45
N PHE A 66 0.16 7.74 11.32
CA PHE A 66 0.73 8.18 10.04
C PHE A 66 -0.04 9.38 9.48
N GLN A 67 0.67 10.22 8.73
CA GLN A 67 0.09 11.40 8.10
C GLN A 67 0.63 11.56 6.67
N ILE A 68 -0.28 11.74 5.70
CA ILE A 68 0.05 12.20 4.36
C ILE A 68 0.43 13.68 4.45
N THR A 69 1.56 14.06 3.89
CA THR A 69 2.11 15.42 3.95
C THR A 69 2.31 16.05 2.58
N GLY A 70 2.23 15.27 1.50
CA GLY A 70 2.45 15.73 0.13
C GLY A 70 2.40 14.59 -0.88
N GLY A 71 3.00 14.85 -2.03
CA GLY A 71 2.97 14.03 -3.23
C GLY A 71 1.97 14.58 -4.25
N SER A 72 2.27 14.41 -5.54
CA SER A 72 1.39 14.90 -6.62
C SER A 72 -0.01 14.32 -6.54
N ASP A 73 -0.12 13.08 -6.03
CA ASP A 73 -1.35 12.32 -5.95
C ASP A 73 -1.87 12.13 -4.52
N GLN A 74 -1.44 12.97 -3.57
CA GLN A 74 -1.82 12.86 -2.16
C GLN A 74 -3.32 12.77 -1.92
N SER A 75 -4.13 13.41 -2.76
CA SER A 75 -5.60 13.42 -2.68
C SER A 75 -6.24 12.10 -3.08
N SER A 76 -5.50 11.20 -3.72
CA SER A 76 -5.97 9.88 -4.12
C SER A 76 -5.85 8.83 -3.02
N PHE A 77 -5.20 9.17 -1.88
CA PHE A 77 -4.90 8.22 -0.82
C PHE A 77 -5.54 8.54 0.51
N THR A 78 -5.74 7.50 1.31
CA THR A 78 -6.01 7.57 2.74
C THR A 78 -5.15 6.56 3.49
N ILE A 79 -4.96 6.78 4.80
CA ILE A 79 -4.21 5.86 5.67
C ILE A 79 -5.06 5.52 6.88
N ASN A 80 -5.12 4.24 7.22
CA ASN A 80 -5.77 3.80 8.46
C ASN A 80 -4.75 3.66 9.61
N ASN A 81 -5.27 3.43 10.84
CA ASN A 81 -4.45 3.30 12.04
C ASN A 81 -3.53 2.06 12.04
N SER A 82 -3.75 1.11 11.13
CA SER A 82 -2.89 -0.07 10.97
C SER A 82 -1.75 0.17 9.97
N GLY A 83 -1.59 1.39 9.45
CA GLY A 83 -0.57 1.73 8.47
C GLY A 83 -0.90 1.28 7.04
N GLN A 84 -2.11 0.83 6.77
CA GLN A 84 -2.52 0.52 5.41
C GLN A 84 -2.80 1.82 4.65
N VAL A 85 -2.10 2.02 3.55
CA VAL A 85 -2.34 3.10 2.58
C VAL A 85 -3.28 2.57 1.52
N LEU A 86 -4.38 3.27 1.34
CA LEU A 86 -5.49 2.83 0.49
C LEU A 86 -5.78 3.91 -0.55
N PHE A 87 -6.12 3.51 -1.75
CA PHE A 87 -6.73 4.40 -2.73
C PHE A 87 -8.16 4.76 -2.29
N LEU A 88 -8.56 5.99 -2.49
CA LEU A 88 -9.95 6.45 -2.29
C LEU A 88 -10.88 5.91 -3.38
N SER A 89 -10.34 5.74 -4.59
CA SER A 89 -10.97 5.04 -5.72
C SER A 89 -9.93 4.09 -6.29
N SER A 90 -10.32 2.85 -6.57
CA SER A 90 -9.41 1.89 -7.21
C SER A 90 -8.90 2.48 -8.53
N PRO A 91 -7.59 2.41 -8.80
CA PRO A 91 -7.04 2.84 -10.09
C PRO A 91 -7.51 1.92 -11.22
N ASP A 92 -7.61 2.48 -12.41
CA ASP A 92 -7.96 1.87 -13.68
C ASP A 92 -6.80 2.17 -14.63
N TYR A 93 -6.12 1.14 -15.13
CA TYR A 93 -4.89 1.28 -15.91
C TYR A 93 -5.13 1.93 -17.28
N GLU A 94 -6.26 1.60 -17.92
CA GLU A 94 -6.65 2.13 -19.23
C GLU A 94 -7.15 3.57 -19.14
N ASN A 95 -7.58 4.00 -17.92
CA ASN A 95 -8.10 5.32 -17.67
C ASN A 95 -7.42 5.95 -16.44
N PRO A 96 -6.11 6.22 -16.50
CA PRO A 96 -5.34 6.72 -15.37
C PRO A 96 -5.89 8.03 -14.83
N SER A 97 -5.92 8.14 -13.51
CA SER A 97 -6.44 9.31 -12.78
C SER A 97 -5.40 9.95 -11.85
N ASP A 98 -4.13 9.53 -11.96
CA ASP A 98 -3.00 10.20 -11.34
C ASP A 98 -2.74 11.58 -11.98
N ALA A 99 -1.92 12.40 -11.34
CA ALA A 99 -1.76 13.81 -11.69
C ALA A 99 -1.18 14.04 -13.10
N ASN A 100 -0.38 13.11 -13.62
CA ASN A 100 0.30 13.18 -14.91
C ASN A 100 -0.14 12.09 -15.89
N LEU A 101 -1.07 11.22 -15.51
CA LEU A 101 -1.69 10.17 -16.33
C LEU A 101 -0.67 9.12 -16.83
N ASP A 102 0.30 8.76 -15.99
CA ASP A 102 1.34 7.79 -16.32
C ASP A 102 1.23 6.48 -15.53
N ASN A 103 0.12 6.27 -14.79
CA ASN A 103 -0.11 5.12 -13.92
C ASN A 103 0.89 5.02 -12.77
N SER A 104 1.51 6.15 -12.37
CA SER A 104 2.44 6.23 -11.27
C SER A 104 1.97 7.26 -10.26
N TYR A 105 1.51 6.80 -9.11
CA TYR A 105 0.99 7.64 -8.03
C TYR A 105 2.09 7.97 -7.02
N GLU A 106 2.23 9.25 -6.67
CA GLU A 106 3.23 9.75 -5.73
C GLU A 106 2.58 10.29 -4.45
N VAL A 107 3.05 9.82 -3.29
CA VAL A 107 2.57 10.27 -1.99
C VAL A 107 3.72 10.40 -1.00
N THR A 108 3.73 11.49 -0.22
CA THR A 108 4.70 11.73 0.85
C THR A 108 4.05 11.50 2.20
N ILE A 109 4.68 10.69 3.05
CA ILE A 109 4.13 10.26 4.34
C ILE A 109 5.18 10.42 5.44
N ARG A 110 4.72 10.74 6.66
CA ARG A 110 5.51 10.71 7.88
C ARG A 110 4.78 9.95 8.98
N ALA A 111 5.53 9.50 9.97
CA ALA A 111 5.03 8.90 11.19
C ALA A 111 5.00 9.93 12.35
N PHE A 112 4.17 9.68 13.37
CA PHE A 112 4.00 10.51 14.55
C PHE A 112 3.74 9.63 15.77
N ASP A 113 4.45 9.87 16.85
CA ASP A 113 4.39 9.11 18.11
C ASP A 113 3.46 9.74 19.18
N GLY A 114 2.81 10.86 18.84
CA GLY A 114 2.00 11.65 19.77
C GLY A 114 2.73 12.91 20.25
N ASN A 115 4.04 13.04 20.02
CA ASN A 115 4.88 14.17 20.44
C ASN A 115 5.82 14.66 19.33
N LEU A 116 6.48 13.73 18.63
CA LEU A 116 7.47 14.03 17.58
C LEU A 116 7.08 13.37 16.25
N TYR A 117 7.55 13.94 15.16
CA TYR A 117 7.40 13.41 13.80
C TYR A 117 8.69 12.76 13.32
N SER A 118 8.55 11.70 12.54
CA SER A 118 9.63 11.18 11.72
C SER A 118 10.03 12.15 10.61
N SER A 119 11.11 11.86 9.91
CA SER A 119 11.32 12.39 8.55
C SER A 119 10.16 12.00 7.65
N SER A 120 9.90 12.82 6.62
CA SER A 120 8.96 12.48 5.56
C SER A 120 9.65 11.60 4.51
N TYR A 121 8.90 10.66 3.95
CA TYR A 121 9.35 9.73 2.93
C TYR A 121 8.40 9.77 1.73
N ASP A 122 8.99 9.77 0.54
CA ASP A 122 8.24 9.73 -0.72
C ASP A 122 8.04 8.27 -1.14
N PHE A 123 6.81 7.94 -1.49
CA PHE A 123 6.41 6.61 -1.96
C PHE A 123 5.82 6.73 -3.35
N THR A 124 6.17 5.77 -4.20
CA THR A 124 5.65 5.65 -5.57
C THR A 124 4.86 4.33 -5.68
N VAL A 125 3.68 4.39 -6.26
CA VAL A 125 2.84 3.23 -6.54
C VAL A 125 2.58 3.16 -8.04
N ASN A 126 3.19 2.18 -8.70
CA ASN A 126 2.97 1.92 -10.12
C ASN A 126 1.80 0.97 -10.30
N ILE A 127 0.83 1.35 -11.10
CA ILE A 127 -0.29 0.49 -11.44
C ILE A 127 0.12 -0.42 -12.60
N THR A 128 -0.26 -1.67 -12.49
CA THR A 128 -0.05 -2.68 -13.53
C THR A 128 -1.39 -3.13 -14.08
N ASN A 129 -1.43 -3.36 -15.37
CA ASN A 129 -2.62 -3.77 -16.11
C ASN A 129 -3.08 -5.18 -15.70
N ASP A 130 -4.39 -5.36 -15.54
CA ASP A 130 -5.08 -6.66 -15.48
C ASP A 130 -5.76 -6.92 -16.83
N GLU A 131 -5.07 -7.60 -17.74
CA GLU A 131 -5.59 -7.90 -19.10
C GLU A 131 -6.97 -8.58 -19.11
N SER A 132 -7.47 -9.03 -17.96
CA SER A 132 -8.75 -9.74 -17.87
C SER A 132 -9.97 -8.82 -17.95
N ASP A 133 -9.83 -7.52 -17.65
CA ASP A 133 -10.92 -6.53 -17.65
C ASP A 133 -10.84 -5.50 -18.78
N ASP A 134 -9.77 -5.50 -19.58
CA ASP A 134 -9.53 -4.56 -20.68
C ASP A 134 -10.63 -4.51 -21.75
N GLY A 135 -11.67 -5.31 -21.64
CA GLY A 135 -12.68 -5.46 -22.70
C GLY A 135 -12.04 -5.82 -24.04
N SER A 136 -10.74 -5.89 -24.00
CA SER A 136 -9.88 -6.28 -25.10
C SER A 136 -9.97 -7.78 -25.18
N ASN A 137 -10.90 -8.22 -26.00
CA ASN A 137 -10.79 -9.55 -26.57
C ASN A 137 -9.37 -9.71 -27.13
N ASN A 138 -8.41 -10.09 -26.27
CA ASN A 138 -7.21 -10.73 -26.74
C ASN A 138 -7.58 -12.15 -27.20
N SER A 139 -8.71 -12.21 -27.91
CA SER A 139 -9.02 -13.34 -28.74
C SER A 139 -7.98 -13.30 -29.85
N SER A 140 -6.87 -13.99 -29.63
CA SER A 140 -6.03 -14.43 -30.72
C SER A 140 -6.94 -15.16 -31.69
N ALA A 141 -7.44 -14.44 -32.69
CA ALA A 141 -8.18 -15.07 -33.78
C ALA A 141 -7.19 -16.02 -34.45
N VAL A 142 -7.22 -17.28 -34.07
CA VAL A 142 -6.44 -18.30 -34.73
C VAL A 142 -7.19 -18.63 -36.02
N CYS A 143 -6.77 -17.98 -37.10
CA CYS A 143 -7.23 -18.35 -38.42
C CYS A 143 -6.48 -19.60 -38.87
N THR A 144 -7.16 -20.74 -38.91
CA THR A 144 -6.61 -21.98 -39.48
C THR A 144 -6.95 -22.01 -40.95
N ASP A 145 -5.94 -21.90 -41.82
CA ASP A 145 -6.07 -22.19 -43.24
C ASP A 145 -6.30 -23.67 -43.45
N GLN A 146 -7.56 -24.03 -43.69
CA GLN A 146 -7.86 -25.34 -44.24
C GLN A 146 -7.82 -25.26 -45.78
N ALA A 147 -7.22 -26.24 -46.41
CA ALA A 147 -6.93 -26.29 -47.86
C ALA A 147 -8.18 -26.35 -48.77
N GLU A 148 -9.36 -26.11 -48.26
CA GLU A 148 -10.62 -26.03 -49.01
C GLU A 148 -11.31 -24.71 -48.70
N SER A 149 -11.45 -23.89 -49.66
CA SER A 149 -12.13 -22.60 -49.93
C SER A 149 -12.95 -21.87 -48.85
N THR A 150 -12.87 -22.21 -47.59
CA THR A 150 -13.52 -21.51 -46.47
C THR A 150 -12.55 -21.32 -45.31
N SER A 151 -12.06 -20.08 -45.14
CA SER A 151 -11.30 -19.68 -43.92
C SER A 151 -12.32 -19.37 -42.83
N TYR A 152 -12.18 -19.97 -41.66
CA TYR A 152 -12.94 -19.59 -40.47
C TYR A 152 -11.99 -19.16 -39.36
N CYS A 153 -12.41 -18.12 -38.65
CA CYS A 153 -11.73 -17.67 -37.47
C CYS A 153 -12.59 -18.01 -36.26
N THR A 154 -12.03 -18.71 -35.28
CA THR A 154 -12.64 -18.89 -33.97
C THR A 154 -12.24 -17.73 -33.06
N ILE A 155 -13.21 -17.04 -32.53
CA ILE A 155 -13.00 -16.00 -31.50
C ILE A 155 -13.51 -16.62 -30.19
N ASP A 156 -12.60 -16.82 -29.25
CA ASP A 156 -12.95 -17.27 -27.90
C ASP A 156 -13.38 -16.03 -27.09
N TRP A 157 -14.67 -15.95 -26.76
CA TRP A 157 -15.22 -14.91 -25.91
C TRP A 157 -15.64 -15.57 -24.61
N ASP A 158 -14.85 -15.43 -23.55
CA ASP A 158 -15.19 -15.91 -22.19
C ASP A 158 -15.68 -17.39 -22.13
N ASN A 159 -14.95 -18.29 -22.80
CA ASN A 159 -15.36 -19.72 -22.96
C ASN A 159 -16.65 -19.92 -23.73
N LEU A 160 -17.16 -18.92 -24.44
CA LEU A 160 -18.25 -19.09 -25.41
C LEU A 160 -17.62 -19.21 -26.78
N GLU A 161 -17.30 -20.43 -27.19
CA GLU A 161 -16.89 -20.72 -28.56
C GLU A 161 -18.02 -20.32 -29.52
N ARG A 162 -17.81 -19.28 -30.31
CA ARG A 162 -18.68 -18.88 -31.41
C ARG A 162 -17.90 -19.00 -32.70
N GLU A 163 -18.34 -19.94 -33.55
CA GLU A 163 -17.81 -20.07 -34.90
C GLU A 163 -18.47 -19.06 -35.83
N PHE A 164 -17.66 -18.23 -36.48
CA PHE A 164 -18.10 -17.32 -37.53
C PHE A 164 -17.57 -17.82 -38.88
N TYR A 165 -18.47 -18.06 -39.78
CA TYR A 165 -18.11 -18.44 -41.16
C TYR A 165 -18.04 -17.16 -41.99
N VAL A 166 -16.85 -16.83 -42.49
CA VAL A 166 -16.64 -15.76 -43.47
C VAL A 166 -16.59 -16.42 -44.86
N VAL A 167 -17.65 -16.27 -45.63
CA VAL A 167 -17.70 -16.73 -47.02
C VAL A 167 -17.16 -15.61 -47.90
N PHE A 168 -16.04 -15.84 -48.52
CA PHE A 168 -15.53 -14.92 -49.54
C PHE A 168 -16.22 -15.28 -50.88
N PRO A 169 -16.67 -14.28 -51.67
CA PRO A 169 -17.28 -14.49 -52.98
C PRO A 169 -16.28 -14.93 -54.05
#